data_8a2929950c18ec2709e6b035bafe88f3
#
_entry.id   8a2929950c18ec2709e6b035bafe88f3
#
_cell.length_a   1.000
_cell.length_b   1.000
_cell.length_c   1.000
_cell.angle_alpha   90.00
_cell.angle_beta   90.00
_cell.angle_gamma   90.00
#
_symmetry.space_group_name_H-M   'P 1'
#
loop_
_entity.id
_entity.type
_entity.pdbx_description
1 polymer ?
#
loop_
_entity_poly.entity_id
_entity_poly.type
_entity_poly.pdbx_seq_one_letter_code
_entity_poly.pdbx_strand_id
1 'polypeptide(L)'
;MTRTRPITRRSALAAALLFGAALAVPATAQQPNLSAATRTLYEAAKKEGELTWYVSHYNGETAEAIGRDFTRIYPGVKVNVVRATAQVVFQRLSQDLKAGAANADVLSSTDASHFAFLKEKKLLATYRPENADSVYPLYRNMDPDNQFHATHTALLVIIYRTDKVDEAAAPKSWQDLLDPRFKGKLAFGHPGYSGLVGAWAVSLDKKYGWTYFEKLKANQPQIGRSINDVKTMLDSGERGVGSDGDGYFRKKQHEGSPYRTVYPSDGSVVVLSGTGVMANSTKPNAARLFANFLISKEAQQGLVTRDWSPSLRPDVPGAPGAKTPDEVPTIRVGNDDMEALTKLRERWRDTFGS
;
A
#
# COMPACT_ATOMS: atom_id res chain seq x y z
N MET A 1 9.19 60.64 70.13
CA MET A 1 8.16 60.03 71.00
C MET A 1 7.96 58.61 70.45
N THR A 2 8.72 57.68 71.00
CA THR A 2 8.46 56.67 72.01
C THR A 2 7.17 55.88 71.86
N ARG A 3 7.31 54.58 71.52
CA ARG A 3 6.92 53.38 72.31
C ARG A 3 7.01 52.12 71.43
N THR A 4 7.96 51.27 71.56
CA THR A 4 8.12 49.99 72.33
C THR A 4 6.97 48.98 72.32
N ARG A 5 7.20 47.85 71.64
CA ARG A 5 7.05 46.35 71.90
C ARG A 5 5.62 45.80 72.26
N PRO A 6 5.37 44.45 72.08
CA PRO A 6 6.28 43.33 72.24
C PRO A 6 6.08 42.14 71.26
N ILE A 7 7.04 41.21 71.34
CA ILE A 7 7.18 39.86 70.81
C ILE A 7 6.10 38.91 71.39
N THR A 8 5.53 38.09 70.52
CA THR A 8 4.95 36.82 70.96
C THR A 8 5.44 35.67 70.09
N ARG A 9 6.08 34.72 70.75
CA ARG A 9 6.45 33.37 70.20
C ARG A 9 5.17 32.61 69.92
N ARG A 10 5.13 31.92 68.78
CA ARG A 10 4.26 30.71 68.60
C ARG A 10 4.93 29.72 67.63
N SER A 11 5.35 28.66 68.24
CA SER A 11 5.21 27.22 67.90
C SER A 11 5.38 26.81 66.44
N ALA A 12 6.50 26.18 66.19
CA ALA A 12 6.74 25.34 64.98
C ALA A 12 5.82 24.11 65.03
N LEU A 13 4.98 23.93 63.98
CA LEU A 13 4.37 22.64 63.63
C LEU A 13 5.09 22.11 62.40
N ALA A 14 5.88 21.06 62.62
CA ALA A 14 6.48 20.28 61.57
C ALA A 14 5.38 19.43 60.92
N ALA A 15 4.97 19.76 59.67
CA ALA A 15 4.14 18.91 58.83
C ALA A 15 5.08 18.00 58.02
N ALA A 16 5.12 16.74 58.40
CA ALA A 16 5.78 15.68 57.62
C ALA A 16 4.99 15.39 56.34
N LEU A 17 5.45 15.87 55.22
CA LEU A 17 4.96 15.49 53.90
C LEU A 17 5.50 14.09 53.58
N LEU A 18 4.66 13.07 53.74
CA LEU A 18 4.87 11.73 53.16
C LEU A 18 4.74 11.83 51.64
N PHE A 19 5.87 11.90 50.94
CA PHE A 19 5.92 11.68 49.49
C PHE A 19 5.66 10.19 49.23
N GLY A 20 4.41 9.84 48.92
CA GLY A 20 4.07 8.55 48.35
C GLY A 20 4.70 8.45 46.93
N ALA A 21 5.83 7.73 46.82
CA ALA A 21 6.33 7.32 45.55
C ALA A 21 5.34 6.35 44.92
N ALA A 22 4.45 6.86 44.08
CA ALA A 22 3.66 6.03 43.18
C ALA A 22 4.65 5.36 42.20
N LEU A 23 4.94 4.08 42.42
CA LEU A 23 5.60 3.22 41.46
C LEU A 23 4.72 3.21 40.20
N ALA A 24 5.11 3.96 39.18
CA ALA A 24 4.53 3.87 37.86
C ALA A 24 4.81 2.45 37.38
N VAL A 25 3.83 1.56 37.49
CA VAL A 25 3.85 0.26 36.82
C VAL A 25 3.89 0.59 35.33
N PRO A 26 4.94 0.14 34.58
CA PRO A 26 4.96 0.33 33.15
C PRO A 26 3.69 -0.33 32.61
N ALA A 27 2.87 0.41 31.88
CA ALA A 27 1.73 -0.15 31.15
C ALA A 27 2.30 -1.20 30.19
N THR A 28 2.23 -2.46 30.61
CA THR A 28 2.51 -3.60 29.70
C THR A 28 1.50 -3.47 28.58
N ALA A 29 1.96 -3.04 27.41
CA ALA A 29 1.16 -3.07 26.19
C ALA A 29 0.58 -4.47 26.11
N GLN A 30 -0.76 -4.56 26.15
CA GLN A 30 -1.48 -5.82 26.12
C GLN A 30 -1.10 -6.52 24.82
N GLN A 31 -0.26 -7.55 24.89
CA GLN A 31 0.13 -8.31 23.73
C GLN A 31 -1.14 -8.88 23.10
N PRO A 32 -1.31 -8.78 21.78
CA PRO A 32 -2.45 -9.40 21.11
C PRO A 32 -2.52 -10.88 21.50
N ASN A 33 -3.72 -11.44 21.56
CA ASN A 33 -3.92 -12.84 21.89
C ASN A 33 -3.40 -13.70 20.71
N LEU A 34 -2.09 -13.95 20.73
CA LEU A 34 -1.40 -14.69 19.65
C LEU A 34 -1.74 -16.17 19.75
N SER A 35 -1.97 -16.80 18.60
CA SER A 35 -2.02 -18.28 18.51
C SER A 35 -0.71 -18.91 19.00
N ALA A 36 -0.75 -20.18 19.35
CA ALA A 36 0.45 -20.91 19.74
C ALA A 36 1.52 -20.90 18.61
N ALA A 37 1.08 -21.04 17.36
CA ALA A 37 1.96 -21.03 16.19
C ALA A 37 2.63 -19.65 16.01
N THR A 38 1.85 -18.58 16.04
CA THR A 38 2.39 -17.21 15.92
C THR A 38 3.31 -16.86 17.09
N ARG A 39 3.00 -17.32 18.32
CA ARG A 39 3.88 -17.13 19.48
C ARG A 39 5.24 -17.82 19.30
N THR A 40 5.23 -19.08 18.87
CA THR A 40 6.46 -19.83 18.57
C THR A 40 7.31 -19.13 17.51
N LEU A 41 6.66 -18.67 16.43
CA LEU A 41 7.30 -17.95 15.34
C LEU A 41 7.90 -16.61 15.85
N TYR A 42 7.19 -15.90 16.72
CA TYR A 42 7.66 -14.64 17.31
C TYR A 42 8.89 -14.85 18.20
N GLU A 43 8.90 -15.89 19.05
CA GLU A 43 10.09 -16.20 19.89
C GLU A 43 11.32 -16.55 19.04
N ALA A 44 11.13 -17.19 17.90
CA ALA A 44 12.21 -17.43 16.94
C ALA A 44 12.64 -16.14 16.23
N ALA A 45 11.70 -15.30 15.80
CA ALA A 45 11.96 -14.02 15.15
C ALA A 45 12.71 -13.03 16.05
N LYS A 46 12.43 -13.03 17.37
CA LYS A 46 13.18 -12.21 18.34
C LYS A 46 14.68 -12.53 18.38
N LYS A 47 15.05 -13.78 18.14
CA LYS A 47 16.47 -14.17 18.09
C LYS A 47 17.15 -13.65 16.82
N GLU A 48 16.39 -13.44 15.75
CA GLU A 48 16.84 -12.84 14.49
C GLU A 48 16.94 -11.31 14.59
N GLY A 49 16.10 -10.69 15.41
CA GLY A 49 16.15 -9.30 15.83
C GLY A 49 15.65 -8.27 14.81
N GLU A 50 15.72 -8.58 13.51
CA GLU A 50 15.31 -7.66 12.45
C GLU A 50 15.00 -8.41 11.15
N LEU A 51 14.40 -7.68 10.22
CA LEU A 51 14.24 -8.10 8.82
C LEU A 51 14.34 -6.89 7.88
N THR A 52 14.66 -7.14 6.61
CA THR A 52 14.65 -6.12 5.56
C THR A 52 13.51 -6.37 4.59
N TRP A 53 12.67 -5.36 4.43
CA TRP A 53 11.49 -5.38 3.57
C TRP A 53 11.68 -4.50 2.33
N TYR A 54 11.74 -5.13 1.15
CA TYR A 54 11.72 -4.46 -0.14
C TYR A 54 10.27 -4.28 -0.58
N VAL A 55 9.81 -3.02 -0.78
CA VAL A 55 8.40 -2.72 -0.97
C VAL A 55 8.11 -1.67 -2.04
N SER A 56 7.06 -1.89 -2.82
CA SER A 56 6.59 -0.96 -3.83
C SER A 56 5.10 -0.57 -3.72
N HIS A 57 4.32 -1.20 -2.84
CA HIS A 57 2.86 -1.00 -2.73
C HIS A 57 2.48 0.36 -2.16
N TYR A 58 3.28 0.87 -1.24
CA TYR A 58 2.95 2.03 -0.42
C TYR A 58 3.85 3.21 -0.75
N ASN A 59 3.47 4.40 -0.30
CA ASN A 59 4.42 5.51 -0.19
C ASN A 59 5.42 5.23 0.97
N GLY A 60 6.48 6.05 1.07
CA GLY A 60 7.52 5.84 2.09
C GLY A 60 6.99 5.94 3.51
N GLU A 61 6.16 6.94 3.78
CA GLU A 61 5.59 7.19 5.11
C GLU A 61 4.73 6.02 5.59
N THR A 62 3.87 5.50 4.72
CA THR A 62 3.02 4.34 5.02
C THR A 62 3.84 3.07 5.26
N ALA A 63 4.84 2.80 4.41
CA ALA A 63 5.69 1.63 4.58
C ALA A 63 6.44 1.66 5.92
N GLU A 64 7.01 2.81 6.28
CA GLU A 64 7.67 3.02 7.58
C GLU A 64 6.68 2.89 8.76
N ALA A 65 5.44 3.40 8.60
CA ALA A 65 4.42 3.26 9.63
C ALA A 65 4.03 1.79 9.87
N ILE A 66 3.90 0.99 8.80
CA ILE A 66 3.65 -0.45 8.88
C ILE A 66 4.80 -1.14 9.63
N GLY A 67 6.06 -0.81 9.32
CA GLY A 67 7.21 -1.33 10.02
C GLY A 67 7.22 -0.99 11.51
N ARG A 68 6.86 0.26 11.87
CA ARG A 68 6.72 0.67 13.27
C ARG A 68 5.58 -0.05 13.98
N ASP A 69 4.43 -0.23 13.34
CA ASP A 69 3.29 -0.96 13.90
C ASP A 69 3.65 -2.43 14.17
N PHE A 70 4.38 -3.06 13.25
CA PHE A 70 4.90 -4.41 13.45
C PHE A 70 5.81 -4.47 14.68
N THR A 71 6.82 -3.59 14.76
CA THR A 71 7.76 -3.56 15.90
C THR A 71 7.06 -3.26 17.23
N ARG A 72 5.99 -2.44 17.21
CA ARG A 72 5.16 -2.18 18.41
C ARG A 72 4.41 -3.42 18.89
N ILE A 73 3.91 -4.25 17.96
CA ILE A 73 3.17 -5.49 18.27
C ILE A 73 4.12 -6.62 18.62
N TYR A 74 5.28 -6.66 17.98
CA TYR A 74 6.33 -7.67 18.15
C TYR A 74 7.65 -7.02 18.59
N PRO A 75 7.74 -6.52 19.85
CA PRO A 75 8.96 -5.90 20.38
C PRO A 75 10.17 -6.83 20.26
N GLY A 76 11.31 -6.25 19.87
CA GLY A 76 12.55 -7.00 19.65
C GLY A 76 12.73 -7.49 18.20
N VAL A 77 11.78 -7.20 17.28
CA VAL A 77 11.94 -7.45 15.85
C VAL A 77 11.77 -6.14 15.09
N LYS A 78 12.83 -5.62 14.48
CA LYS A 78 12.84 -4.38 13.69
C LYS A 78 12.56 -4.65 12.23
N VAL A 79 11.90 -3.73 11.55
CA VAL A 79 11.73 -3.75 10.08
C VAL A 79 12.58 -2.65 9.45
N ASN A 80 13.52 -3.03 8.59
CA ASN A 80 14.28 -2.12 7.76
C ASN A 80 13.57 -1.99 6.41
N VAL A 81 13.01 -0.81 6.11
CA VAL A 81 12.20 -0.58 4.93
C VAL A 81 13.05 -0.07 3.76
N VAL A 82 12.96 -0.74 2.62
CA VAL A 82 13.56 -0.29 1.36
C VAL A 82 12.44 -0.08 0.35
N ARG A 83 12.04 1.19 0.20
CA ARG A 83 10.91 1.57 -0.65
C ARG A 83 11.37 2.22 -1.96
N ALA A 84 10.87 1.71 -3.09
CA ALA A 84 10.98 2.33 -4.41
C ALA A 84 9.78 1.92 -5.30
N THR A 85 9.73 2.37 -6.55
CA THR A 85 8.76 1.84 -7.53
C THR A 85 9.06 0.39 -7.83
N ALA A 86 8.06 -0.36 -8.33
CA ALA A 86 8.16 -1.81 -8.50
C ALA A 86 9.42 -2.25 -9.29
N GLN A 87 9.69 -1.58 -10.40
CA GLN A 87 10.85 -1.93 -11.24
C GLN A 87 12.18 -1.61 -10.56
N VAL A 88 12.28 -0.48 -9.86
CA VAL A 88 13.52 -0.08 -9.17
C VAL A 88 13.82 -1.02 -8.01
N VAL A 89 12.81 -1.36 -7.19
CA VAL A 89 12.97 -2.36 -6.11
C VAL A 89 13.41 -3.71 -6.67
N PHE A 90 12.81 -4.15 -7.77
CA PHE A 90 13.14 -5.43 -8.37
C PHE A 90 14.52 -5.45 -9.02
N GLN A 91 14.94 -4.35 -9.67
CA GLN A 91 16.31 -4.21 -10.17
C GLN A 91 17.33 -4.32 -9.04
N ARG A 92 17.08 -3.64 -7.91
CA ARG A 92 17.93 -3.74 -6.73
C ARG A 92 18.02 -5.17 -6.21
N LEU A 93 16.86 -5.82 -6.01
CA LEU A 93 16.81 -7.23 -5.61
C LEU A 93 17.59 -8.12 -6.58
N SER A 94 17.44 -7.92 -7.89
CA SER A 94 18.14 -8.70 -8.91
C SER A 94 19.66 -8.50 -8.86
N GLN A 95 20.14 -7.30 -8.53
CA GLN A 95 21.56 -7.02 -8.33
C GLN A 95 22.07 -7.71 -7.07
N ASP A 96 21.33 -7.63 -5.96
CA ASP A 96 21.67 -8.32 -4.71
C ASP A 96 21.79 -9.84 -4.93
N LEU A 97 20.81 -10.45 -5.60
CA LEU A 97 20.81 -11.88 -5.90
C LEU A 97 21.98 -12.28 -6.79
N LYS A 98 22.34 -11.49 -7.82
CA LYS A 98 23.50 -11.74 -8.68
C LYS A 98 24.84 -11.64 -7.90
N ALA A 99 24.88 -10.78 -6.90
CA ALA A 99 26.04 -10.64 -6.01
C ALA A 99 26.08 -11.72 -4.91
N GLY A 100 25.12 -12.64 -4.85
CA GLY A 100 24.98 -13.61 -3.78
C GLY A 100 24.60 -13.02 -2.42
N ALA A 101 24.10 -11.78 -2.40
CA ALA A 101 23.75 -11.07 -1.17
C ALA A 101 22.30 -11.35 -0.79
N ALA A 102 22.04 -11.71 0.47
CA ALA A 102 20.70 -11.90 1.05
C ALA A 102 20.24 -10.61 1.74
N ASN A 103 20.14 -9.50 0.99
CA ASN A 103 19.81 -8.18 1.53
C ASN A 103 18.30 -8.00 1.78
N ALA A 104 17.45 -8.74 1.08
CA ALA A 104 16.01 -8.69 1.26
C ALA A 104 15.51 -9.98 1.91
N ASP A 105 14.72 -9.88 2.97
CA ASP A 105 14.03 -11.00 3.60
C ASP A 105 12.60 -11.16 3.07
N VAL A 106 11.95 -10.02 2.74
CA VAL A 106 10.59 -9.96 2.22
C VAL A 106 10.55 -9.03 1.01
N LEU A 107 9.92 -9.49 -0.08
CA LEU A 107 9.57 -8.66 -1.22
C LEU A 107 8.07 -8.44 -1.26
N SER A 108 7.65 -7.17 -1.40
CA SER A 108 6.30 -6.78 -1.71
C SER A 108 6.27 -5.99 -3.02
N SER A 109 5.55 -6.49 -4.03
CA SER A 109 5.51 -5.88 -5.36
C SER A 109 4.10 -5.72 -5.92
N THR A 110 3.87 -4.61 -6.63
CA THR A 110 2.66 -4.38 -7.44
C THR A 110 2.72 -5.03 -8.81
N ASP A 111 3.84 -5.65 -9.16
CA ASP A 111 4.06 -6.32 -10.45
C ASP A 111 4.14 -7.83 -10.23
N ALA A 112 3.12 -8.56 -10.68
CA ALA A 112 3.03 -10.01 -10.53
C ALA A 112 4.13 -10.77 -11.30
N SER A 113 4.67 -10.19 -12.39
CA SER A 113 5.76 -10.80 -13.18
C SER A 113 7.05 -10.98 -12.35
N HIS A 114 7.25 -10.17 -11.32
CA HIS A 114 8.37 -10.32 -10.40
C HIS A 114 8.29 -11.64 -9.62
N PHE A 115 7.08 -12.00 -9.17
CA PHE A 115 6.88 -13.27 -8.45
C PHE A 115 6.98 -14.48 -9.38
N ALA A 116 6.48 -14.38 -10.61
CA ALA A 116 6.64 -15.43 -11.63
C ALA A 116 8.14 -15.72 -11.86
N PHE A 117 8.95 -14.67 -12.08
CA PHE A 117 10.41 -14.79 -12.21
C PHE A 117 11.07 -15.43 -10.99
N LEU A 118 10.76 -14.93 -9.78
CA LEU A 118 11.36 -15.44 -8.54
C LEU A 118 10.97 -16.90 -8.29
N LYS A 119 9.75 -17.27 -8.62
CA LYS A 119 9.23 -18.62 -8.50
C LYS A 119 9.95 -19.58 -9.46
N GLU A 120 10.09 -19.21 -10.74
CA GLU A 120 10.86 -19.96 -11.74
C GLU A 120 12.30 -20.22 -11.26
N LYS A 121 12.93 -19.23 -10.65
CA LYS A 121 14.30 -19.33 -10.12
C LYS A 121 14.38 -19.97 -8.72
N LYS A 122 13.25 -20.41 -8.14
CA LYS A 122 13.18 -21.01 -6.78
C LYS A 122 13.72 -20.08 -5.68
N LEU A 123 13.49 -18.80 -5.83
CA LEU A 123 13.97 -17.74 -4.93
C LEU A 123 12.94 -17.32 -3.87
N LEU A 124 11.75 -17.95 -3.85
CA LEU A 124 10.72 -17.73 -2.85
C LEU A 124 10.59 -18.94 -1.92
N ALA A 125 10.44 -18.68 -0.63
CA ALA A 125 10.11 -19.70 0.35
C ALA A 125 8.62 -20.04 0.29
N THR A 126 8.27 -21.32 0.41
CA THR A 126 6.88 -21.73 0.62
C THR A 126 6.49 -21.41 2.06
N TYR A 127 5.47 -20.56 2.22
CA TYR A 127 4.92 -20.21 3.53
C TYR A 127 3.48 -19.73 3.38
N ARG A 128 2.55 -20.39 4.07
CA ARG A 128 1.16 -19.93 4.17
C ARG A 128 0.97 -19.15 5.47
N PRO A 129 0.68 -17.85 5.42
CA PRO A 129 0.37 -17.06 6.60
C PRO A 129 -0.87 -17.60 7.33
N GLU A 130 -0.87 -17.56 8.65
CA GLU A 130 -2.02 -17.99 9.48
C GLU A 130 -3.29 -17.20 9.15
N ASN A 131 -3.16 -15.91 8.81
CA ASN A 131 -4.27 -15.04 8.44
C ASN A 131 -4.74 -15.21 6.98
N ALA A 132 -4.19 -16.13 6.20
CA ALA A 132 -4.49 -16.28 4.77
C ALA A 132 -5.99 -16.56 4.47
N ASP A 133 -6.70 -17.22 5.39
CA ASP A 133 -8.13 -17.50 5.25
C ASP A 133 -9.04 -16.38 5.78
N SER A 134 -8.48 -15.40 6.46
CA SER A 134 -9.22 -14.26 7.01
C SER A 134 -9.48 -13.14 6.00
N VAL A 135 -8.90 -13.22 4.79
CA VAL A 135 -9.15 -12.26 3.72
C VAL A 135 -10.39 -12.65 2.90
N TYR A 136 -10.95 -11.71 2.14
CA TYR A 136 -12.04 -12.02 1.22
C TYR A 136 -11.68 -13.21 0.31
N PRO A 137 -12.63 -14.10 -0.01
CA PRO A 137 -12.38 -15.26 -0.88
C PRO A 137 -11.70 -14.90 -2.19
N LEU A 138 -12.06 -13.72 -2.75
CA LEU A 138 -11.47 -13.14 -3.94
C LEU A 138 -9.95 -12.96 -3.88
N TYR A 139 -9.40 -12.68 -2.70
CA TYR A 139 -7.98 -12.38 -2.49
C TYR A 139 -7.17 -13.58 -2.01
N ARG A 140 -7.84 -14.71 -1.76
CA ARG A 140 -7.18 -15.96 -1.38
C ARG A 140 -6.50 -16.61 -2.59
N ASN A 141 -5.50 -17.42 -2.30
CA ASN A 141 -4.85 -18.29 -3.29
C ASN A 141 -4.31 -17.53 -4.52
N MET A 142 -3.75 -16.32 -4.28
CA MET A 142 -3.05 -15.57 -5.32
C MET A 142 -1.92 -16.43 -5.95
N ASP A 143 -1.27 -17.26 -5.15
CA ASP A 143 -0.37 -18.33 -5.59
C ASP A 143 -0.75 -19.67 -4.96
N PRO A 144 -1.12 -20.69 -5.78
CA PRO A 144 -1.52 -22.01 -5.26
C PRO A 144 -0.38 -22.75 -4.53
N ASP A 145 0.89 -22.43 -4.81
CA ASP A 145 2.05 -23.05 -4.17
C ASP A 145 2.44 -22.35 -2.85
N ASN A 146 1.70 -21.34 -2.43
CA ASN A 146 1.94 -20.57 -1.21
C ASN A 146 3.34 -19.95 -1.11
N GLN A 147 3.89 -19.49 -2.23
CA GLN A 147 5.17 -18.77 -2.26
C GLN A 147 5.02 -17.26 -2.17
N PHE A 148 3.82 -16.74 -2.50
CA PHE A 148 3.46 -15.34 -2.25
C PHE A 148 1.94 -15.19 -2.03
N HIS A 149 1.54 -14.13 -1.35
CA HIS A 149 0.15 -13.89 -0.95
C HIS A 149 -0.23 -12.44 -1.22
N ALA A 150 -1.52 -12.18 -1.50
CA ALA A 150 -2.03 -10.82 -1.54
C ALA A 150 -1.92 -10.18 -0.16
N THR A 151 -1.30 -9.01 -0.08
CA THR A 151 -1.16 -8.21 1.15
C THR A 151 -1.71 -6.80 1.01
N HIS A 152 -2.02 -6.40 -0.22
CA HIS A 152 -2.67 -5.13 -0.52
C HIS A 152 -3.54 -5.28 -1.77
N THR A 153 -4.60 -4.49 -1.82
CA THR A 153 -5.46 -4.33 -3.01
C THR A 153 -5.69 -2.85 -3.30
N ALA A 154 -5.91 -2.53 -4.56
CA ALA A 154 -6.34 -1.21 -5.00
C ALA A 154 -7.46 -1.36 -6.03
N LEU A 155 -8.45 -0.47 -5.97
CA LEU A 155 -9.39 -0.23 -7.04
C LEU A 155 -8.91 0.99 -7.82
N LEU A 156 -8.42 0.77 -9.05
CA LEU A 156 -8.09 1.88 -9.93
C LEU A 156 -9.36 2.41 -10.56
N VAL A 157 -9.53 3.70 -10.43
CA VAL A 157 -10.74 4.44 -10.77
C VAL A 157 -10.38 5.69 -11.56
N ILE A 158 -11.39 6.41 -12.04
CA ILE A 158 -11.20 7.72 -12.64
C ILE A 158 -11.30 8.77 -11.53
N ILE A 159 -10.37 9.71 -11.56
CA ILE A 159 -10.35 10.88 -10.66
C ILE A 159 -10.52 12.13 -11.52
N TYR A 160 -11.34 13.06 -11.10
CA TYR A 160 -11.37 14.39 -11.71
C TYR A 160 -11.45 15.52 -10.68
N ARG A 161 -11.03 16.71 -11.11
CA ARG A 161 -11.12 17.94 -10.34
C ARG A 161 -12.37 18.73 -10.75
N THR A 162 -13.20 19.10 -9.78
CA THR A 162 -14.44 19.87 -10.02
C THR A 162 -14.20 21.31 -10.43
N ASP A 163 -12.99 21.84 -10.17
CA ASP A 163 -12.58 23.17 -10.64
C ASP A 163 -11.98 23.18 -12.06
N LYS A 164 -11.86 21.99 -12.71
CA LYS A 164 -11.34 21.81 -14.07
C LYS A 164 -12.32 21.12 -15.02
N VAL A 165 -13.24 20.35 -14.46
CA VAL A 165 -14.24 19.58 -15.22
C VAL A 165 -15.58 19.68 -14.51
N ASP A 166 -16.57 20.21 -15.21
CA ASP A 166 -17.93 20.26 -14.70
C ASP A 166 -18.49 18.86 -14.43
N GLU A 167 -19.25 18.71 -13.35
CA GLU A 167 -19.79 17.42 -12.94
C GLU A 167 -20.70 16.80 -14.02
N ALA A 168 -21.46 17.61 -14.76
CA ALA A 168 -22.28 17.15 -15.88
C ALA A 168 -21.48 16.61 -17.07
N ALA A 169 -20.23 17.07 -17.23
CA ALA A 169 -19.29 16.65 -18.27
C ALA A 169 -18.27 15.62 -17.79
N ALA A 170 -18.34 15.20 -16.51
CA ALA A 170 -17.40 14.27 -15.92
C ALA A 170 -17.43 12.89 -16.61
N PRO A 171 -16.27 12.23 -16.76
CA PRO A 171 -16.21 10.89 -17.35
C PRO A 171 -16.87 9.87 -16.39
N LYS A 172 -17.68 8.96 -16.95
CA LYS A 172 -18.37 7.88 -16.21
C LYS A 172 -17.80 6.49 -16.51
N SER A 173 -16.99 6.39 -17.56
CA SER A 173 -16.38 5.14 -18.04
C SER A 173 -14.98 5.40 -18.57
N TRP A 174 -14.17 4.35 -18.72
CA TRP A 174 -12.87 4.45 -19.40
C TRP A 174 -13.03 4.91 -20.86
N GLN A 175 -14.11 4.48 -21.50
CA GLN A 175 -14.43 4.91 -22.88
C GLN A 175 -14.61 6.41 -22.99
N ASP A 176 -15.20 7.08 -21.98
CA ASP A 176 -15.43 8.52 -22.00
C ASP A 176 -14.13 9.31 -22.05
N LEU A 177 -13.01 8.75 -21.58
CA LEU A 177 -11.69 9.42 -21.64
C LEU A 177 -11.20 9.60 -23.08
N LEU A 178 -11.83 8.95 -24.06
CA LEU A 178 -11.53 9.12 -25.48
C LEU A 178 -12.22 10.35 -26.09
N ASP A 179 -13.17 10.96 -25.39
CA ASP A 179 -13.87 12.15 -25.86
C ASP A 179 -12.90 13.34 -26.01
N PRO A 180 -12.90 14.08 -27.15
CA PRO A 180 -12.03 15.22 -27.39
C PRO A 180 -12.12 16.34 -26.35
N ARG A 181 -13.22 16.43 -25.55
CA ARG A 181 -13.36 17.40 -24.46
C ARG A 181 -12.27 17.24 -23.38
N PHE A 182 -11.64 16.06 -23.29
CA PHE A 182 -10.56 15.78 -22.35
C PHE A 182 -9.15 16.02 -22.94
N LYS A 183 -9.06 16.54 -24.16
CA LYS A 183 -7.75 16.84 -24.79
C LYS A 183 -6.92 17.80 -23.93
N GLY A 184 -5.68 17.39 -23.61
CA GLY A 184 -4.75 18.13 -22.76
C GLY A 184 -5.11 18.12 -21.26
N LYS A 185 -6.17 17.41 -20.83
CA LYS A 185 -6.60 17.35 -19.43
C LYS A 185 -6.25 16.07 -18.70
N LEU A 186 -5.75 15.06 -19.41
CA LEU A 186 -5.54 13.72 -18.87
C LEU A 186 -4.13 13.55 -18.26
N ALA A 187 -4.04 12.80 -17.16
CA ALA A 187 -2.80 12.39 -16.52
C ALA A 187 -2.79 10.89 -16.26
N PHE A 188 -1.73 10.19 -16.69
CA PHE A 188 -1.51 8.77 -16.42
C PHE A 188 -0.07 8.51 -16.01
N GLY A 189 0.17 7.38 -15.34
CA GLY A 189 1.50 6.87 -15.11
C GLY A 189 2.03 6.05 -16.31
N HIS A 190 3.26 5.56 -16.18
CA HIS A 190 3.93 4.73 -17.19
C HIS A 190 4.00 3.27 -16.72
N PRO A 191 3.50 2.29 -17.51
CA PRO A 191 3.47 0.87 -17.14
C PRO A 191 4.87 0.25 -17.02
N GLY A 192 5.89 0.90 -17.54
CA GLY A 192 7.29 0.50 -17.41
C GLY A 192 7.91 0.76 -16.04
N TYR A 193 7.29 1.58 -15.21
CA TYR A 193 7.81 1.92 -13.87
C TYR A 193 6.87 1.53 -12.74
N SER A 194 5.57 1.47 -12.99
CA SER A 194 4.54 1.20 -11.98
C SER A 194 3.74 -0.05 -12.32
N GLY A 195 3.77 -1.05 -11.43
CA GLY A 195 2.97 -2.27 -11.58
C GLY A 195 1.46 -1.99 -11.55
N LEU A 196 1.01 -1.00 -10.78
CA LEU A 196 -0.40 -0.56 -10.77
C LEU A 196 -0.84 -0.06 -12.16
N VAL A 197 -0.02 0.80 -12.78
CA VAL A 197 -0.29 1.30 -14.14
C VAL A 197 -0.18 0.17 -15.17
N GLY A 198 0.75 -0.76 -14.96
CA GLY A 198 0.87 -1.97 -15.78
C GLY A 198 -0.41 -2.80 -15.77
N ALA A 199 -0.94 -3.09 -14.58
CA ALA A 199 -2.19 -3.83 -14.42
C ALA A 199 -3.38 -3.09 -15.04
N TRP A 200 -3.48 -1.77 -14.88
CA TRP A 200 -4.48 -0.94 -15.54
C TRP A 200 -4.39 -1.04 -17.06
N ALA A 201 -3.20 -0.89 -17.61
CA ALA A 201 -3.01 -0.93 -19.06
C ALA A 201 -3.31 -2.32 -19.65
N VAL A 202 -2.86 -3.41 -19.00
CA VAL A 202 -3.21 -4.79 -19.40
C VAL A 202 -4.72 -5.02 -19.34
N SER A 203 -5.39 -4.52 -18.29
CA SER A 203 -6.84 -4.66 -18.13
C SER A 203 -7.61 -3.99 -19.28
N LEU A 204 -7.21 -2.79 -19.68
CA LEU A 204 -7.87 -2.05 -20.74
C LEU A 204 -7.51 -2.57 -22.12
N ASP A 205 -6.26 -3.04 -22.35
CA ASP A 205 -5.88 -3.72 -23.57
C ASP A 205 -6.70 -5.00 -23.77
N LYS A 206 -6.85 -5.80 -22.74
CA LYS A 206 -7.68 -7.02 -22.74
C LYS A 206 -9.15 -6.72 -23.04
N LYS A 207 -9.69 -5.62 -22.49
CA LYS A 207 -11.10 -5.25 -22.63
C LYS A 207 -11.42 -4.58 -23.96
N TYR A 208 -10.54 -3.68 -24.44
CA TYR A 208 -10.82 -2.79 -25.57
C TYR A 208 -9.87 -2.95 -26.73
N GLY A 209 -8.80 -3.73 -26.56
CA GLY A 209 -7.69 -3.81 -27.50
C GLY A 209 -6.80 -2.57 -27.47
N TRP A 210 -5.64 -2.66 -28.11
CA TRP A 210 -4.67 -1.56 -28.13
C TRP A 210 -5.16 -0.28 -28.81
N THR A 211 -6.13 -0.40 -29.70
CA THR A 211 -6.80 0.73 -30.37
C THR A 211 -7.35 1.75 -29.37
N TYR A 212 -7.68 1.33 -28.14
CA TYR A 212 -8.06 2.23 -27.05
C TYR A 212 -6.94 3.23 -26.74
N PHE A 213 -5.72 2.77 -26.57
CA PHE A 213 -4.57 3.62 -26.25
C PHE A 213 -4.14 4.51 -27.43
N GLU A 214 -4.25 4.01 -28.65
CA GLU A 214 -4.05 4.81 -29.88
C GLU A 214 -5.02 5.99 -29.95
N LYS A 215 -6.30 5.76 -29.63
CA LYS A 215 -7.31 6.82 -29.53
C LYS A 215 -7.05 7.74 -28.33
N LEU A 216 -6.66 7.19 -27.17
CA LEU A 216 -6.35 7.96 -25.97
C LEU A 216 -5.20 8.95 -26.22
N LYS A 217 -4.20 8.56 -27.03
CA LYS A 217 -3.09 9.43 -27.44
C LYS A 217 -3.57 10.73 -28.11
N ALA A 218 -4.67 10.68 -28.88
CA ALA A 218 -5.23 11.87 -29.55
C ALA A 218 -5.64 12.94 -28.54
N ASN A 219 -5.97 12.58 -27.29
CA ASN A 219 -6.26 13.49 -26.21
C ASN A 219 -5.01 14.02 -25.49
N GLN A 220 -3.80 13.74 -26.01
CA GLN A 220 -2.54 14.29 -25.51
C GLN A 220 -2.39 14.15 -24.00
N PRO A 221 -2.53 12.94 -23.43
CA PRO A 221 -2.33 12.73 -22.01
C PRO A 221 -0.91 13.05 -21.60
N GLN A 222 -0.73 13.60 -20.40
CA GLN A 222 0.58 13.69 -19.78
C GLN A 222 0.90 12.38 -19.08
N ILE A 223 2.05 11.80 -19.44
CA ILE A 223 2.52 10.54 -18.88
C ILE A 223 3.62 10.83 -17.87
N GLY A 224 3.33 10.56 -16.59
CA GLY A 224 4.32 10.57 -15.51
C GLY A 224 5.00 9.20 -15.37
N ARG A 225 5.99 9.10 -14.48
CA ARG A 225 6.67 7.81 -14.24
C ARG A 225 5.78 6.82 -13.50
N SER A 226 4.96 7.30 -12.58
CA SER A 226 4.18 6.44 -11.70
C SER A 226 2.83 7.06 -11.35
N ILE A 227 2.03 6.34 -10.59
CA ILE A 227 0.78 6.82 -10.03
C ILE A 227 0.99 8.05 -9.10
N ASN A 228 2.16 8.19 -8.46
CA ASN A 228 2.46 9.37 -7.64
C ASN A 228 2.61 10.65 -8.47
N ASP A 229 3.11 10.53 -9.70
CA ASP A 229 3.19 11.70 -10.60
C ASP A 229 1.80 12.14 -11.06
N VAL A 230 0.86 11.19 -11.22
CA VAL A 230 -0.56 11.51 -11.47
C VAL A 230 -1.13 12.34 -10.33
N LYS A 231 -0.86 11.96 -9.07
CA LYS A 231 -1.26 12.77 -7.90
C LYS A 231 -0.69 14.18 -7.98
N THR A 232 0.61 14.31 -8.26
CA THR A 232 1.27 15.62 -8.38
C THR A 232 0.65 16.48 -9.48
N MET A 233 0.39 15.94 -10.66
CA MET A 233 -0.24 16.64 -11.78
C MET A 233 -1.67 17.09 -11.48
N LEU A 234 -2.43 16.27 -10.75
CA LEU A 234 -3.78 16.62 -10.31
C LEU A 234 -3.75 17.61 -9.15
N ASP A 235 -2.87 17.44 -8.15
CA ASP A 235 -2.75 18.35 -7.00
C ASP A 235 -2.33 19.76 -7.41
N SER A 236 -1.41 19.88 -8.37
CA SER A 236 -1.00 21.19 -8.95
C SER A 236 -2.08 21.82 -9.84
N GLY A 237 -3.08 21.06 -10.25
CA GLY A 237 -4.09 21.51 -11.23
C GLY A 237 -3.55 21.60 -12.67
N GLU A 238 -2.37 21.04 -12.95
CA GLU A 238 -1.81 20.95 -14.29
C GLU A 238 -2.68 20.08 -15.19
N ARG A 239 -3.28 19.04 -14.62
CA ARG A 239 -4.27 18.18 -15.27
C ARG A 239 -5.56 18.12 -14.46
N GLY A 240 -6.66 17.84 -15.14
CA GLY A 240 -7.99 17.81 -14.53
C GLY A 240 -8.57 16.43 -14.31
N VAL A 241 -8.07 15.42 -15.01
CA VAL A 241 -8.57 14.04 -14.98
C VAL A 241 -7.40 13.06 -14.96
N GLY A 242 -7.51 11.98 -14.20
CA GLY A 242 -6.48 10.93 -14.16
C GLY A 242 -7.04 9.59 -13.71
N SER A 243 -6.15 8.61 -13.58
CA SER A 243 -6.45 7.29 -13.00
C SER A 243 -5.52 7.00 -11.85
N ASP A 244 -6.08 6.60 -10.72
CA ASP A 244 -5.33 6.21 -9.52
C ASP A 244 -6.18 5.27 -8.66
N GLY A 245 -5.60 4.75 -7.56
CA GLY A 245 -6.34 4.13 -6.48
C GLY A 245 -7.30 5.12 -5.81
N ASP A 246 -8.47 4.65 -5.46
CA ASP A 246 -9.55 5.48 -4.94
C ASP A 246 -9.26 6.12 -3.57
N GLY A 247 -8.47 5.46 -2.70
CA GLY A 247 -8.30 5.84 -1.30
C GLY A 247 -7.76 7.25 -1.08
N TYR A 248 -6.64 7.60 -1.72
CA TYR A 248 -6.01 8.91 -1.57
C TYR A 248 -6.98 10.06 -1.94
N PHE A 249 -7.63 9.96 -3.07
CA PHE A 249 -8.50 11.02 -3.57
C PHE A 249 -9.84 11.09 -2.82
N ARG A 250 -10.36 9.95 -2.32
CA ARG A 250 -11.52 9.96 -1.40
C ARG A 250 -11.17 10.66 -0.08
N LYS A 251 -9.98 10.42 0.46
CA LYS A 251 -9.49 11.13 1.65
C LYS A 251 -9.40 12.62 1.38
N LYS A 252 -8.79 13.05 0.29
CA LYS A 252 -8.68 14.44 -0.13
C LYS A 252 -10.04 15.09 -0.37
N GLN A 253 -10.98 14.39 -0.98
CA GLN A 253 -12.35 14.86 -1.15
C GLN A 253 -13.05 15.06 0.21
N HIS A 254 -12.87 14.14 1.14
CA HIS A 254 -13.41 14.26 2.51
C HIS A 254 -12.80 15.46 3.26
N GLU A 255 -11.54 15.77 3.02
CA GLU A 255 -10.83 16.94 3.55
C GLU A 255 -11.19 18.26 2.83
N GLY A 256 -12.16 18.26 1.90
CA GLY A 256 -12.66 19.45 1.21
C GLY A 256 -11.91 19.81 -0.08
N SER A 257 -10.97 18.99 -0.55
CA SER A 257 -10.30 19.21 -1.84
C SER A 257 -11.27 19.01 -3.02
N PRO A 258 -11.08 19.72 -4.16
CA PRO A 258 -12.01 19.70 -5.28
C PRO A 258 -11.88 18.44 -6.14
N TYR A 259 -11.91 17.27 -5.51
CA TYR A 259 -11.83 15.99 -6.20
C TYR A 259 -13.16 15.26 -6.19
N ARG A 260 -13.36 14.46 -7.24
CA ARG A 260 -14.36 13.40 -7.28
C ARG A 260 -13.74 12.11 -7.75
N THR A 261 -14.11 11.04 -7.08
CA THR A 261 -13.74 9.67 -7.44
C THR A 261 -14.90 9.04 -8.18
N VAL A 262 -14.66 8.54 -9.37
CA VAL A 262 -15.65 7.87 -10.22
C VAL A 262 -15.26 6.40 -10.36
N TYR A 263 -16.11 5.52 -9.88
CA TYR A 263 -16.02 4.09 -10.17
C TYR A 263 -16.59 3.85 -11.57
N PRO A 264 -15.74 3.52 -12.57
CA PRO A 264 -16.19 3.47 -13.96
C PRO A 264 -17.30 2.43 -14.16
N SER A 265 -18.36 2.82 -14.92
CA SER A 265 -19.48 1.93 -15.21
C SER A 265 -19.10 0.70 -16.03
N ASP A 266 -17.99 0.78 -16.76
CA ASP A 266 -17.35 -0.28 -17.52
C ASP A 266 -16.30 -1.09 -16.73
N GLY A 267 -16.13 -0.78 -15.44
CA GLY A 267 -15.42 -1.57 -14.45
C GLY A 267 -14.16 -0.92 -13.88
N SER A 268 -14.08 -0.84 -12.55
CA SER A 268 -12.85 -0.47 -11.84
C SER A 268 -11.81 -1.58 -11.97
N VAL A 269 -10.54 -1.23 -12.18
CA VAL A 269 -9.48 -2.23 -12.27
C VAL A 269 -9.05 -2.66 -10.88
N VAL A 270 -9.24 -3.93 -10.56
CA VAL A 270 -8.77 -4.53 -9.29
C VAL A 270 -7.32 -4.94 -9.46
N VAL A 271 -6.46 -4.36 -8.63
CA VAL A 271 -5.04 -4.75 -8.58
C VAL A 271 -4.74 -5.40 -7.24
N LEU A 272 -4.25 -6.63 -7.30
CA LEU A 272 -3.70 -7.33 -6.14
C LEU A 272 -2.20 -7.16 -6.12
N SER A 273 -1.67 -6.82 -4.95
CA SER A 273 -0.24 -6.70 -4.74
C SER A 273 0.25 -7.80 -3.81
N GLY A 274 1.24 -8.54 -4.29
CA GLY A 274 1.74 -9.72 -3.60
C GLY A 274 2.90 -9.42 -2.64
N THR A 275 3.08 -10.30 -1.66
CA THR A 275 4.24 -10.37 -0.78
C THR A 275 4.74 -11.81 -0.69
N GLY A 276 6.04 -11.98 -0.87
CA GLY A 276 6.74 -13.26 -0.73
C GLY A 276 7.92 -13.17 0.21
N VAL A 277 8.23 -14.27 0.90
CA VAL A 277 9.42 -14.44 1.73
C VAL A 277 10.54 -14.96 0.84
N MET A 278 11.73 -14.36 0.93
CA MET A 278 12.87 -14.80 0.13
C MET A 278 13.44 -16.13 0.65
N ALA A 279 13.72 -17.07 -0.27
CA ALA A 279 14.24 -18.39 0.09
C ALA A 279 15.65 -18.34 0.69
N ASN A 280 16.44 -17.34 0.32
CA ASN A 280 17.80 -17.11 0.83
C ASN A 280 17.83 -16.16 2.03
N SER A 281 16.68 -15.81 2.63
CA SER A 281 16.63 -14.96 3.82
C SER A 281 17.44 -15.55 4.97
N THR A 282 18.25 -14.72 5.62
CA THR A 282 18.95 -15.06 6.85
C THR A 282 18.11 -14.83 8.11
N LYS A 283 16.88 -14.28 7.92
CA LYS A 283 15.89 -13.95 8.97
C LYS A 283 14.53 -14.59 8.67
N PRO A 284 14.47 -15.91 8.39
CA PRO A 284 13.26 -16.54 7.86
C PRO A 284 12.05 -16.49 8.80
N ASN A 285 12.28 -16.48 10.13
CA ASN A 285 11.19 -16.42 11.11
C ASN A 285 10.62 -15.00 11.22
N ALA A 286 11.47 -13.97 11.25
CA ALA A 286 11.06 -12.58 11.22
C ALA A 286 10.31 -12.26 9.91
N ALA A 287 10.81 -12.74 8.78
CA ALA A 287 10.17 -12.57 7.48
C ALA A 287 8.77 -13.22 7.40
N ARG A 288 8.61 -14.44 7.90
CA ARG A 288 7.32 -15.16 7.97
C ARG A 288 6.35 -14.47 8.93
N LEU A 289 6.83 -14.04 10.10
CA LEU A 289 6.03 -13.30 11.07
C LEU A 289 5.52 -11.98 10.47
N PHE A 290 6.38 -11.27 9.74
CA PHE A 290 6.01 -10.03 9.06
C PHE A 290 5.01 -10.27 7.92
N ALA A 291 5.18 -11.32 7.10
CA ALA A 291 4.21 -11.68 6.06
C ALA A 291 2.82 -12.01 6.66
N ASN A 292 2.78 -12.71 7.81
CA ASN A 292 1.54 -12.97 8.55
C ASN A 292 0.91 -11.67 9.09
N PHE A 293 1.73 -10.75 9.61
CA PHE A 293 1.28 -9.46 10.12
C PHE A 293 0.64 -8.61 9.03
N LEU A 294 1.21 -8.55 7.81
CA LEU A 294 0.70 -7.69 6.73
C LEU A 294 -0.78 -7.93 6.38
N ILE A 295 -1.29 -9.14 6.62
CA ILE A 295 -2.71 -9.50 6.42
C ILE A 295 -3.47 -9.67 7.74
N SER A 296 -2.89 -9.27 8.86
CA SER A 296 -3.59 -9.23 10.16
C SER A 296 -4.65 -8.13 10.19
N LYS A 297 -5.57 -8.23 11.15
CA LYS A 297 -6.59 -7.21 11.36
C LYS A 297 -5.97 -5.84 11.66
N GLU A 298 -4.94 -5.83 12.50
CA GLU A 298 -4.24 -4.62 12.94
C GLU A 298 -3.55 -3.90 11.77
N ALA A 299 -2.84 -4.65 10.91
CA ALA A 299 -2.18 -4.07 9.74
C ALA A 299 -3.20 -3.52 8.73
N GLN A 300 -4.27 -4.27 8.45
CA GLN A 300 -5.32 -3.85 7.52
C GLN A 300 -6.12 -2.65 8.06
N GLN A 301 -6.42 -2.62 9.36
CA GLN A 301 -7.04 -1.47 10.00
C GLN A 301 -6.14 -0.23 9.93
N GLY A 302 -4.84 -0.40 10.13
CA GLY A 302 -3.86 0.66 9.98
C GLY A 302 -3.83 1.25 8.56
N LEU A 303 -3.91 0.42 7.52
CA LEU A 303 -3.97 0.85 6.11
C LEU A 303 -5.27 1.63 5.82
N VAL A 304 -6.41 1.12 6.28
CA VAL A 304 -7.70 1.83 6.12
C VAL A 304 -7.66 3.20 6.80
N THR A 305 -7.13 3.27 8.02
CA THR A 305 -7.11 4.51 8.79
C THR A 305 -6.16 5.56 8.21
N ARG A 306 -4.96 5.15 7.79
CA ARG A 306 -3.93 6.08 7.27
C ARG A 306 -4.16 6.49 5.84
N ASP A 307 -4.35 5.51 4.96
CA ASP A 307 -4.32 5.72 3.51
C ASP A 307 -5.69 5.63 2.85
N TRP A 308 -6.74 5.30 3.62
CA TRP A 308 -8.06 4.99 3.09
C TRP A 308 -8.05 3.86 2.05
N SER A 309 -7.02 3.03 2.07
CA SER A 309 -6.90 1.86 1.21
C SER A 309 -8.03 0.87 1.48
N PRO A 310 -8.52 0.16 0.46
CA PRO A 310 -9.42 -0.96 0.67
C PRO A 310 -8.78 -2.02 1.57
N SER A 311 -9.55 -2.60 2.49
CA SER A 311 -9.08 -3.73 3.28
C SER A 311 -9.15 -5.04 2.49
N LEU A 312 -8.18 -5.92 2.70
CA LEU A 312 -8.29 -7.31 2.26
C LEU A 312 -9.26 -8.14 3.11
N ARG A 313 -9.63 -7.65 4.31
CA ARG A 313 -10.37 -8.41 5.31
C ARG A 313 -11.81 -7.94 5.44
N PRO A 314 -12.80 -8.87 5.45
CA PRO A 314 -14.21 -8.53 5.63
C PRO A 314 -14.54 -8.01 7.04
N ASP A 315 -13.71 -8.35 8.05
CA ASP A 315 -13.88 -7.94 9.45
C ASP A 315 -13.19 -6.60 9.79
N VAL A 316 -12.67 -5.91 8.78
CA VAL A 316 -12.10 -4.55 8.87
C VAL A 316 -12.96 -3.60 8.04
N PRO A 317 -13.75 -2.72 8.70
CA PRO A 317 -14.57 -1.74 7.98
C PRO A 317 -13.72 -0.83 7.09
N GLY A 318 -14.20 -0.55 5.88
CA GLY A 318 -13.57 0.39 4.97
C GLY A 318 -13.66 1.85 5.46
N ALA A 319 -12.84 2.73 4.91
CA ALA A 319 -12.93 4.17 5.14
C ALA A 319 -14.24 4.75 4.55
N PRO A 320 -14.67 5.95 4.98
CA PRO A 320 -15.91 6.56 4.47
C PRO A 320 -15.99 6.58 2.94
N GLY A 321 -17.12 6.10 2.37
CA GLY A 321 -17.35 6.03 0.94
C GLY A 321 -16.51 5.00 0.17
N ALA A 322 -15.73 4.16 0.85
CA ALA A 322 -15.05 3.04 0.21
C ALA A 322 -16.06 2.08 -0.42
N LYS A 323 -15.73 1.57 -1.60
CA LYS A 323 -16.47 0.51 -2.27
C LYS A 323 -15.67 -0.78 -2.23
N THR A 324 -16.37 -1.88 -2.02
CA THR A 324 -15.80 -3.21 -2.19
C THR A 324 -15.88 -3.64 -3.66
N PRO A 325 -15.06 -4.59 -4.12
CA PRO A 325 -15.14 -5.11 -5.48
C PRO A 325 -16.50 -5.74 -5.85
N ASP A 326 -17.31 -6.10 -4.87
CA ASP A 326 -18.65 -6.68 -5.09
C ASP A 326 -19.75 -5.61 -5.22
N GLU A 327 -19.46 -4.36 -4.83
CA GLU A 327 -20.41 -3.23 -4.92
C GLU A 327 -20.31 -2.43 -6.23
N VAL A 328 -19.27 -2.67 -7.04
CA VAL A 328 -19.01 -1.95 -8.29
C VAL A 328 -18.61 -2.91 -9.40
N PRO A 329 -18.87 -2.61 -10.67
CA PRO A 329 -18.30 -3.36 -11.78
C PRO A 329 -16.79 -3.39 -11.70
N THR A 330 -16.18 -4.55 -11.95
CA THR A 330 -14.72 -4.72 -11.85
C THR A 330 -14.14 -5.37 -13.10
N ILE A 331 -12.91 -4.97 -13.45
CA ILE A 331 -12.04 -5.65 -14.40
C ILE A 331 -10.91 -6.28 -13.61
N ARG A 332 -10.65 -7.56 -13.84
CA ARG A 332 -9.60 -8.31 -13.14
C ARG A 332 -8.63 -8.88 -14.15
N VAL A 333 -7.35 -8.81 -13.80
CA VAL A 333 -6.28 -9.50 -14.50
C VAL A 333 -5.72 -10.59 -13.59
N GLY A 334 -5.52 -11.76 -14.16
CA GLY A 334 -4.83 -12.87 -13.51
C GLY A 334 -3.32 -12.76 -13.65
N ASN A 335 -2.61 -13.72 -13.05
CA ASN A 335 -1.15 -13.80 -13.19
C ASN A 335 -0.74 -13.98 -14.65
N ASP A 336 -1.47 -14.80 -15.42
CA ASP A 336 -1.20 -15.07 -16.85
C ASP A 336 -1.33 -13.81 -17.70
N ASP A 337 -2.28 -12.92 -17.38
CA ASP A 337 -2.45 -11.64 -18.08
C ASP A 337 -1.23 -10.70 -17.87
N MET A 338 -0.52 -10.86 -16.76
CA MET A 338 0.66 -10.05 -16.44
C MET A 338 1.91 -10.46 -17.26
N GLU A 339 1.93 -11.64 -17.84
CA GLU A 339 2.98 -12.03 -18.82
C GLU A 339 2.96 -11.12 -20.05
N ALA A 340 1.78 -10.62 -20.42
CA ALA A 340 1.64 -9.67 -21.53
C ALA A 340 2.30 -8.32 -21.26
N LEU A 341 2.65 -8.01 -19.99
CA LEU A 341 3.14 -6.68 -19.58
C LEU A 341 4.46 -6.29 -20.30
N THR A 342 5.34 -7.24 -20.58
CA THR A 342 6.60 -6.96 -21.28
C THR A 342 6.33 -6.43 -22.70
N LYS A 343 5.48 -7.12 -23.48
CA LYS A 343 5.08 -6.68 -24.82
C LYS A 343 4.28 -5.37 -24.78
N LEU A 344 3.46 -5.20 -23.75
CA LEU A 344 2.67 -3.99 -23.54
C LEU A 344 3.58 -2.78 -23.30
N ARG A 345 4.67 -2.91 -22.56
CA ARG A 345 5.65 -1.84 -22.32
C ARG A 345 6.31 -1.36 -23.61
N GLU A 346 6.63 -2.26 -24.52
CA GLU A 346 7.17 -1.92 -25.83
C GLU A 346 6.15 -1.13 -26.66
N ARG A 347 4.90 -1.63 -26.75
CA ARG A 347 3.80 -0.95 -27.46
C ARG A 347 3.48 0.43 -26.85
N TRP A 348 3.58 0.54 -25.50
CA TRP A 348 3.37 1.82 -24.80
C TRP A 348 4.39 2.86 -25.22
N ARG A 349 5.67 2.48 -25.21
CA ARG A 349 6.76 3.35 -25.68
C ARG A 349 6.56 3.78 -27.13
N ASP A 350 6.20 2.86 -28.02
CA ASP A 350 5.95 3.16 -29.42
C ASP A 350 4.74 4.09 -29.62
N THR A 351 3.73 3.97 -28.74
CA THR A 351 2.53 4.80 -28.79
C THR A 351 2.74 6.17 -28.19
N PHE A 352 3.30 6.27 -26.99
CA PHE A 352 3.38 7.52 -26.22
C PHE A 352 4.76 8.18 -26.23
N GLY A 353 5.79 7.51 -26.74
CA GLY A 353 7.14 8.07 -26.88
C GLY A 353 7.94 8.15 -25.57
N SER A 354 7.59 7.37 -24.58
CA SER A 354 8.19 7.40 -23.24
C SER A 354 8.50 6.00 -22.72
#